data_72a176345b599e371adb1b5c36f37f33
#
_entry.id   72a176345b599e371adb1b5c36f37f33
#
_cell.length_a   1.000
_cell.length_b   1.000
_cell.length_c   1.000
_cell.angle_alpha   90.00
_cell.angle_beta   90.00
_cell.angle_gamma   90.00
#
_symmetry.space_group_name_H-M   'P 1'
#
loop_
_entity.id
_entity.type
_entity.pdbx_description
1 polymer ?
#
loop_
_entity_poly.entity_id
_entity_poly.type
_entity_poly.pdbx_seq_one_letter_code
_entity_poly.pdbx_strand_id
1 'polypeptide(L)'
;PPPAMYELVDAGYEYLDGLVDQSVRGYAEAAARQAGERLRLQRRLMELLLAEHHRGDPADALTERAARIGWPLPEKVAVGVLLRPAREALAPAVGQGVLLDLEYEQPRMVVPEPDAAGRPELLHRALCGWSGAIGPPVPLSDAAKSLRWAEAAVHLMERRLLPAGEVLYCTEHTEALVLLQPEELIDDLAVRCLAPLEQCGPTHGRRLAETLLAWLETRG
;
A
#
# COMPACT_ATOMS: atom_id res chain seq x y z
N PRO A 1 -41.74 37.24 36.38
CA PRO A 1 -40.34 37.62 36.27
C PRO A 1 -40.21 38.78 35.30
N PRO A 2 -39.41 39.80 35.60
CA PRO A 2 -39.23 40.94 34.70
C PRO A 2 -38.60 40.51 33.37
N PRO A 3 -38.95 41.12 32.22
CA PRO A 3 -38.45 40.74 30.90
C PRO A 3 -36.91 40.72 30.82
N ALA A 4 -36.23 41.62 31.53
CA ALA A 4 -34.79 41.68 31.63
C ALA A 4 -34.13 40.40 32.19
N MET A 5 -34.85 39.57 32.93
CA MET A 5 -34.31 38.32 33.45
C MET A 5 -34.27 37.23 32.37
N TYR A 6 -35.20 37.23 31.42
CA TYR A 6 -35.17 36.32 30.27
C TYR A 6 -34.04 36.70 29.31
N GLU A 7 -33.85 37.99 29.03
CA GLU A 7 -32.76 38.50 28.21
C GLU A 7 -31.39 38.14 28.79
N LEU A 8 -31.21 38.18 30.10
CA LEU A 8 -29.97 37.80 30.78
C LEU A 8 -29.73 36.28 30.68
N VAL A 9 -30.79 35.48 30.79
CA VAL A 9 -30.70 34.02 30.67
C VAL A 9 -30.35 33.63 29.24
N ASP A 10 -31.01 34.23 28.23
CA ASP A 10 -30.74 33.99 26.83
C ASP A 10 -29.29 34.38 26.45
N ALA A 11 -28.81 35.56 26.89
CA ALA A 11 -27.44 35.97 26.69
C ALA A 11 -26.45 35.04 27.37
N GLY A 12 -26.81 34.47 28.53
CA GLY A 12 -26.01 33.46 29.23
C GLY A 12 -25.92 32.15 28.43
N TYR A 13 -27.00 31.70 27.82
CA TYR A 13 -26.98 30.51 26.96
C TYR A 13 -26.19 30.74 25.69
N GLU A 14 -26.38 31.88 25.00
CA GLU A 14 -25.60 32.24 23.82
C GLU A 14 -24.07 32.28 24.12
N TYR A 15 -23.71 32.82 25.29
CA TYR A 15 -22.29 32.84 25.72
C TYR A 15 -21.75 31.43 25.98
N LEU A 16 -22.53 30.57 26.65
CA LEU A 16 -22.14 29.18 26.92
C LEU A 16 -22.02 28.37 25.63
N ASP A 17 -22.98 28.52 24.71
CA ASP A 17 -22.94 27.86 23.39
C ASP A 17 -21.70 28.32 22.59
N GLY A 18 -21.38 29.62 22.62
CA GLY A 18 -20.18 30.15 22.00
C GLY A 18 -18.87 29.57 22.59
N LEU A 19 -18.82 29.38 23.91
CA LEU A 19 -17.68 28.75 24.57
C LEU A 19 -17.53 27.27 24.23
N VAL A 20 -18.63 26.55 24.18
CA VAL A 20 -18.65 25.12 23.77
C VAL A 20 -18.19 24.99 22.35
N ASP A 21 -18.73 25.76 21.42
CA ASP A 21 -18.35 25.77 20.01
C ASP A 21 -16.85 26.10 19.82
N GLN A 22 -16.34 27.09 20.54
CA GLN A 22 -14.92 27.46 20.49
C GLN A 22 -14.03 26.36 21.04
N SER A 23 -14.45 25.70 22.13
CA SER A 23 -13.71 24.59 22.73
C SER A 23 -13.68 23.37 21.79
N VAL A 24 -14.82 23.01 21.19
CA VAL A 24 -14.92 21.90 20.23
C VAL A 24 -14.06 22.18 19.00
N ARG A 25 -14.10 23.39 18.45
CA ARG A 25 -13.24 23.79 17.33
C ARG A 25 -11.75 23.72 17.68
N GLY A 26 -11.36 24.30 18.81
CA GLY A 26 -9.98 24.27 19.29
C GLY A 26 -9.46 22.85 19.48
N TYR A 27 -10.29 21.96 20.05
CA TYR A 27 -9.94 20.55 20.20
C TYR A 27 -9.80 19.84 18.84
N ALA A 28 -10.76 20.04 17.92
CA ALA A 28 -10.73 19.45 16.60
C ALA A 28 -9.50 19.90 15.78
N GLU A 29 -9.15 21.20 15.84
CA GLU A 29 -7.95 21.73 15.18
C GLU A 29 -6.66 21.20 15.80
N ALA A 30 -6.60 21.05 17.12
CA ALA A 30 -5.45 20.47 17.80
C ALA A 30 -5.29 19.00 17.44
N ALA A 31 -6.37 18.22 17.44
CA ALA A 31 -6.39 16.83 17.05
C ALA A 31 -5.97 16.64 15.57
N ALA A 32 -6.48 17.48 14.67
CA ALA A 32 -6.10 17.44 13.25
C ALA A 32 -4.60 17.76 13.03
N ARG A 33 -4.07 18.75 13.73
CA ARG A 33 -2.64 19.09 13.69
C ARG A 33 -1.78 17.93 14.20
N GLN A 34 -2.16 17.34 15.33
CA GLN A 34 -1.44 16.21 15.91
C GLN A 34 -1.49 14.96 14.99
N ALA A 35 -2.65 14.67 14.39
CA ALA A 35 -2.79 13.60 13.40
C ALA A 35 -1.91 13.85 12.17
N GLY A 36 -1.89 15.07 11.64
CA GLY A 36 -1.04 15.45 10.50
C GLY A 36 0.45 15.35 10.81
N GLU A 37 0.88 15.73 12.01
CA GLU A 37 2.27 15.57 12.44
C GLU A 37 2.68 14.10 12.57
N ARG A 38 1.81 13.29 13.15
CA ARG A 38 2.02 11.84 13.26
C ARG A 38 2.16 11.17 11.89
N LEU A 39 1.30 11.53 10.93
CA LEU A 39 1.38 11.02 9.55
C LEU A 39 2.69 11.42 8.86
N ARG A 40 3.15 12.65 9.05
CA ARG A 40 4.44 13.11 8.52
C ARG A 40 5.63 12.34 9.10
N LEU A 41 5.62 12.09 10.42
CA LEU A 41 6.65 11.30 11.09
C LEU A 41 6.63 9.85 10.63
N GLN A 42 5.44 9.27 10.47
CA GLN A 42 5.25 7.91 9.95
C GLN A 42 5.79 7.79 8.52
N ARG A 43 5.49 8.75 7.63
CA ARG A 43 6.02 8.77 6.27
C ARG A 43 7.54 8.82 6.25
N ARG A 44 8.16 9.72 7.02
CA ARG A 44 9.61 9.81 7.13
C ARG A 44 10.25 8.51 7.64
N LEU A 45 9.59 7.80 8.56
CA LEU A 45 10.04 6.50 9.01
C LEU A 45 9.97 5.47 7.88
N MET A 46 8.85 5.44 7.13
CA MET A 46 8.70 4.53 5.99
C MET A 46 9.72 4.82 4.89
N GLU A 47 9.97 6.08 4.54
CA GLU A 47 11.00 6.48 3.58
C GLU A 47 12.38 5.96 3.97
N LEU A 48 12.73 6.03 5.25
CA LEU A 48 13.98 5.48 5.74
C LEU A 48 14.02 3.95 5.65
N LEU A 49 12.97 3.27 6.10
CA LEU A 49 12.89 1.81 6.07
C LEU A 49 12.98 1.26 4.66
N LEU A 50 12.41 1.97 3.69
CA LEU A 50 12.29 1.53 2.30
C LEU A 50 13.41 2.04 1.38
N ALA A 51 14.33 2.88 1.89
CA ALA A 51 15.49 3.32 1.12
C ALA A 51 16.47 2.17 0.87
N GLU A 52 16.95 2.02 -0.36
CA GLU A 52 17.86 0.93 -0.75
C GLU A 52 19.24 0.96 -0.07
N HIS A 53 19.63 2.11 0.48
CA HIS A 53 20.97 2.34 1.02
C HIS A 53 20.96 2.62 2.53
N HIS A 54 20.47 1.70 3.33
CA HIS A 54 20.56 1.78 4.79
C HIS A 54 21.99 1.63 5.35
N ARG A 55 23.00 1.59 4.49
CA ARG A 55 24.39 1.31 4.91
C ARG A 55 25.09 2.44 5.67
N GLY A 56 24.41 3.56 5.93
CA GLY A 56 25.04 4.71 6.59
C GLY A 56 24.23 5.40 7.69
N ASP A 57 22.96 5.09 7.86
CA ASP A 57 22.18 5.70 8.95
C ASP A 57 22.32 4.83 10.21
N PRO A 58 22.78 5.39 11.34
CA PRO A 58 22.97 4.61 12.56
C PRO A 58 21.63 4.00 12.98
N ALA A 59 21.65 2.74 13.41
CA ALA A 59 20.49 2.03 13.97
C ALA A 59 19.74 2.87 15.03
N ASP A 60 20.44 3.80 15.66
CA ASP A 60 19.93 4.75 16.63
C ASP A 60 18.91 5.74 16.01
N ALA A 61 19.14 6.21 14.77
CA ALA A 61 18.23 7.15 14.12
C ALA A 61 16.88 6.50 13.78
N LEU A 62 16.88 5.24 13.36
CA LEU A 62 15.66 4.48 13.12
C LEU A 62 14.90 4.26 14.43
N THR A 63 15.63 3.85 15.48
CA THR A 63 15.08 3.61 16.81
C THR A 63 14.44 4.88 17.39
N GLU A 64 15.13 6.02 17.30
CA GLU A 64 14.61 7.30 17.78
C GLU A 64 13.31 7.69 17.04
N ARG A 65 13.28 7.55 15.73
CA ARG A 65 12.10 7.92 14.92
C ARG A 65 10.91 6.99 15.15
N ALA A 66 11.17 5.70 15.29
CA ALA A 66 10.15 4.72 15.63
C ALA A 66 9.53 5.01 17.01
N ALA A 67 10.39 5.35 18.00
CA ALA A 67 9.95 5.71 19.35
C ALA A 67 9.06 6.96 19.35
N ARG A 68 9.35 7.96 18.52
CA ARG A 68 8.54 9.19 18.42
C ARG A 68 7.09 8.96 18.01
N ILE A 69 6.83 7.94 17.19
CA ILE A 69 5.47 7.58 16.78
C ILE A 69 4.90 6.41 17.60
N GLY A 70 5.65 5.91 18.57
CA GLY A 70 5.28 4.76 19.39
C GLY A 70 5.22 3.45 18.59
N TRP A 71 6.05 3.30 17.55
CA TRP A 71 6.12 2.09 16.74
C TRP A 71 7.23 1.17 17.26
N PRO A 72 6.86 0.01 17.85
CA PRO A 72 7.86 -0.95 18.29
C PRO A 72 8.58 -1.51 17.07
N LEU A 73 9.92 -1.53 17.09
CA LEU A 73 10.70 -2.09 16.00
C LEU A 73 10.47 -3.61 15.94
N PRO A 74 9.89 -4.13 14.86
CA PRO A 74 9.67 -5.56 14.69
C PRO A 74 10.97 -6.25 14.27
N GLU A 75 11.05 -7.56 14.50
CA GLU A 75 12.14 -8.38 13.98
C GLU A 75 12.00 -8.59 12.47
N LYS A 76 10.74 -8.84 12.02
CA LYS A 76 10.40 -9.06 10.62
C LYS A 76 9.33 -8.10 10.13
N VAL A 77 9.41 -7.76 8.86
CA VAL A 77 8.39 -6.97 8.17
C VAL A 77 8.06 -7.56 6.81
N ALA A 78 6.85 -7.29 6.34
CA ALA A 78 6.50 -7.40 4.92
C ALA A 78 6.03 -6.03 4.42
N VAL A 79 6.38 -5.70 3.19
CA VAL A 79 6.00 -4.43 2.58
C VAL A 79 4.96 -4.69 1.51
N GLY A 80 3.86 -3.94 1.56
CA GLY A 80 2.80 -4.00 0.56
C GLY A 80 2.77 -2.74 -0.31
N VAL A 81 2.43 -2.93 -1.57
CA VAL A 81 2.12 -1.88 -2.53
C VAL A 81 0.68 -2.09 -2.98
N LEU A 82 -0.14 -1.06 -2.86
CA LEU A 82 -1.56 -1.13 -3.17
C LEU A 82 -1.86 -0.32 -4.43
N LEU A 83 -2.77 -0.83 -5.22
CA LEU A 83 -3.37 -0.11 -6.32
C LEU A 83 -4.63 0.60 -5.81
N ARG A 84 -4.81 1.87 -6.20
CA ARG A 84 -6.02 2.60 -5.82
C ARG A 84 -7.24 1.91 -6.44
N PRO A 85 -8.26 1.60 -5.64
CA PRO A 85 -9.47 1.00 -6.17
C PRO A 85 -10.17 1.99 -7.12
N ALA A 86 -10.83 1.44 -8.14
CA ALA A 86 -11.59 2.23 -9.12
C ALA A 86 -12.78 2.99 -8.50
N ARG A 87 -13.22 2.59 -7.29
CA ARG A 87 -14.23 3.27 -6.47
C ARG A 87 -13.55 3.82 -5.22
N GLU A 88 -14.04 4.96 -4.70
CA GLU A 88 -13.62 5.48 -3.41
C GLU A 88 -13.82 4.41 -2.33
N ALA A 89 -12.75 3.71 -1.99
CA ALA A 89 -12.73 2.79 -0.87
C ALA A 89 -12.29 3.56 0.38
N LEU A 90 -12.94 3.27 1.50
CA LEU A 90 -12.49 3.75 2.80
C LEU A 90 -11.05 3.28 3.04
N ALA A 91 -10.26 4.10 3.74
CA ALA A 91 -8.91 3.71 4.12
C ALA A 91 -8.95 2.35 4.85
N PRO A 92 -8.06 1.41 4.49
CA PRO A 92 -8.11 0.06 5.05
C PRO A 92 -7.80 0.09 6.55
N ALA A 93 -8.62 -0.60 7.34
CA ALA A 93 -8.43 -0.75 8.79
C ALA A 93 -7.41 -1.86 9.09
N VAL A 94 -6.16 -1.66 8.67
CA VAL A 94 -5.09 -2.68 8.68
C VAL A 94 -4.59 -3.11 10.07
N GLY A 95 -5.18 -2.57 11.13
CA GLY A 95 -4.84 -2.94 12.52
C GLY A 95 -3.66 -2.16 13.11
N GLN A 96 -3.41 -2.41 14.39
CA GLN A 96 -2.35 -1.71 15.12
C GLN A 96 -0.96 -2.12 14.64
N GLY A 97 -0.07 -1.13 14.58
CA GLY A 97 1.34 -1.31 14.23
C GLY A 97 1.64 -1.36 12.74
N VAL A 98 0.66 -1.46 11.85
CA VAL A 98 0.88 -1.33 10.40
C VAL A 98 1.09 0.14 10.07
N LEU A 99 2.21 0.44 9.41
CA LEU A 99 2.45 1.78 8.84
C LEU A 99 1.80 1.80 7.46
N LEU A 100 0.98 2.81 7.19
CA LEU A 100 0.24 2.94 5.94
C LEU A 100 0.38 4.37 5.42
N ASP A 101 0.85 4.53 4.18
CA ASP A 101 0.88 5.79 3.46
C ASP A 101 0.04 5.72 2.20
N LEU A 102 -1.10 6.42 2.23
CA LEU A 102 -2.05 6.48 1.12
C LEU A 102 -1.82 7.68 0.18
N GLU A 103 -0.87 8.58 0.49
CA GLU A 103 -0.64 9.78 -0.32
C GLU A 103 0.35 9.53 -1.47
N TYR A 104 1.09 8.42 -1.46
CA TYR A 104 1.88 8.01 -2.61
C TYR A 104 0.98 7.72 -3.82
N GLU A 105 1.53 7.85 -5.01
CA GLU A 105 0.86 7.46 -6.26
C GLU A 105 0.39 5.99 -6.18
N GLN A 106 1.27 5.12 -5.74
CA GLN A 106 0.94 3.75 -5.31
C GLN A 106 1.03 3.69 -3.78
N PRO A 107 -0.11 3.60 -3.07
CA PRO A 107 -0.12 3.50 -1.62
C PRO A 107 0.77 2.36 -1.11
N ARG A 108 1.51 2.63 -0.04
CA ARG A 108 2.47 1.68 0.54
C ARG A 108 2.10 1.35 1.97
N MET A 109 2.40 0.14 2.39
CA MET A 109 2.26 -0.26 3.78
C MET A 109 3.45 -1.10 4.25
N VAL A 110 3.76 -1.00 5.55
CA VAL A 110 4.75 -1.87 6.22
C VAL A 110 4.02 -2.64 7.31
N VAL A 111 4.01 -3.94 7.18
CA VAL A 111 3.35 -4.88 8.09
C VAL A 111 4.39 -5.47 9.03
N PRO A 112 4.34 -5.16 10.34
CA PRO A 112 5.21 -5.81 11.32
C PRO A 112 4.74 -7.24 11.59
N GLU A 113 5.68 -8.13 11.84
CA GLU A 113 5.43 -9.54 12.19
C GLU A 113 4.35 -10.17 11.30
N PRO A 114 4.58 -10.24 9.96
CA PRO A 114 3.56 -10.69 9.02
C PRO A 114 3.11 -12.14 9.26
N ASP A 115 3.99 -12.96 9.84
CA ASP A 115 3.73 -14.37 10.15
C ASP A 115 3.03 -14.58 11.50
N ALA A 116 2.74 -13.50 12.25
CA ALA A 116 2.06 -13.61 13.54
C ALA A 116 0.65 -14.18 13.39
N ALA A 117 0.24 -15.02 14.36
CA ALA A 117 -1.07 -15.67 14.32
C ALA A 117 -2.24 -14.67 14.16
N GLY A 118 -3.10 -14.93 13.20
CA GLY A 118 -4.26 -14.08 12.86
C GLY A 118 -3.93 -12.81 12.05
N ARG A 119 -2.65 -12.52 11.75
CA ARG A 119 -2.25 -11.36 10.98
C ARG A 119 -2.67 -11.47 9.50
N PRO A 120 -2.45 -12.59 8.81
CA PRO A 120 -2.88 -12.75 7.42
C PRO A 120 -4.39 -12.58 7.26
N GLU A 121 -5.20 -13.19 8.14
CA GLU A 121 -6.67 -13.09 8.09
C GLU A 121 -7.16 -11.66 8.37
N LEU A 122 -6.49 -10.94 9.27
CA LEU A 122 -6.80 -9.54 9.56
C LEU A 122 -6.51 -8.66 8.35
N LEU A 123 -5.34 -8.84 7.72
CA LEU A 123 -4.96 -8.12 6.51
C LEU A 123 -5.89 -8.42 5.34
N HIS A 124 -6.22 -9.70 5.12
CA HIS A 124 -7.15 -10.09 4.06
C HIS A 124 -8.51 -9.40 4.22
N ARG A 125 -9.05 -9.35 5.43
CA ARG A 125 -10.32 -8.63 5.70
C ARG A 125 -10.19 -7.13 5.55
N ALA A 126 -9.09 -6.54 6.06
CA ALA A 126 -8.88 -5.10 6.01
C ALA A 126 -8.66 -4.58 4.59
N LEU A 127 -8.07 -5.40 3.72
CA LEU A 127 -7.75 -5.06 2.34
C LEU A 127 -8.82 -5.54 1.34
N CYS A 128 -9.95 -6.02 1.83
CA CYS A 128 -11.07 -6.40 0.97
C CYS A 128 -11.50 -5.23 0.07
N GLY A 129 -11.53 -5.46 -1.25
CA GLY A 129 -11.83 -4.42 -2.25
C GLY A 129 -10.62 -3.58 -2.69
N TRP A 130 -9.44 -3.81 -2.11
CA TRP A 130 -8.17 -3.29 -2.60
C TRP A 130 -7.50 -4.32 -3.51
N SER A 131 -6.68 -3.84 -4.43
CA SER A 131 -5.79 -4.64 -5.26
C SER A 131 -4.35 -4.25 -4.96
N GLY A 132 -3.41 -5.17 -5.16
CA GLY A 132 -2.01 -4.89 -4.89
C GLY A 132 -1.22 -6.16 -4.59
N ALA A 133 -0.03 -5.99 -4.02
CA ALA A 133 0.81 -7.11 -3.63
C ALA A 133 1.53 -6.86 -2.31
N ILE A 134 1.75 -7.92 -1.55
CA ILE A 134 2.55 -7.94 -0.32
C ILE A 134 3.80 -8.77 -0.58
N GLY A 135 4.97 -8.14 -0.40
CA GLY A 135 6.26 -8.78 -0.54
C GLY A 135 6.52 -9.84 0.53
N PRO A 136 7.59 -10.64 0.38
CA PRO A 136 7.93 -11.68 1.35
C PRO A 136 8.30 -11.10 2.72
N PRO A 137 8.07 -11.87 3.80
CA PRO A 137 8.61 -11.56 5.13
C PRO A 137 10.13 -11.49 5.09
N VAL A 138 10.69 -10.40 5.59
CA VAL A 138 12.15 -10.17 5.64
C VAL A 138 12.53 -9.54 6.98
N PRO A 139 13.80 -9.63 7.40
CA PRO A 139 14.30 -8.83 8.51
C PRO A 139 14.06 -7.33 8.26
N LEU A 140 13.88 -6.55 9.32
CA LEU A 140 13.60 -5.12 9.24
C LEU A 140 14.64 -4.36 8.39
N SER A 141 15.92 -4.75 8.47
CA SER A 141 17.01 -4.19 7.66
C SER A 141 16.85 -4.38 6.15
N ASP A 142 16.06 -5.36 5.75
CA ASP A 142 15.86 -5.77 4.36
C ASP A 142 14.49 -5.33 3.81
N ALA A 143 13.79 -4.41 4.49
CA ALA A 143 12.45 -3.95 4.09
C ALA A 143 12.38 -3.51 2.62
N ALA A 144 13.42 -2.83 2.10
CA ALA A 144 13.51 -2.45 0.70
C ALA A 144 13.47 -3.66 -0.27
N LYS A 145 13.96 -4.83 0.16
CA LYS A 145 13.89 -6.06 -0.64
C LYS A 145 12.44 -6.55 -0.76
N SER A 146 11.67 -6.52 0.34
CA SER A 146 10.24 -6.86 0.31
C SER A 146 9.45 -5.89 -0.57
N LEU A 147 9.78 -4.59 -0.54
CA LEU A 147 9.18 -3.58 -1.41
C LEU A 147 9.40 -3.90 -2.88
N ARG A 148 10.63 -4.19 -3.31
CA ARG A 148 10.92 -4.51 -4.72
C ARG A 148 10.11 -5.69 -5.24
N TRP A 149 9.90 -6.72 -4.41
CA TRP A 149 9.06 -7.84 -4.79
C TRP A 149 7.59 -7.43 -4.96
N ALA A 150 7.08 -6.60 -4.05
CA ALA A 150 5.72 -6.09 -4.15
C ALA A 150 5.53 -5.19 -5.38
N GLU A 151 6.48 -4.30 -5.68
CA GLU A 151 6.48 -3.45 -6.88
C GLU A 151 6.51 -4.28 -8.16
N ALA A 152 7.38 -5.31 -8.22
CA ALA A 152 7.42 -6.22 -9.35
C ALA A 152 6.10 -6.97 -9.57
N ALA A 153 5.49 -7.46 -8.50
CA ALA A 153 4.19 -8.14 -8.59
C ALA A 153 3.09 -7.18 -9.08
N VAL A 154 3.04 -5.96 -8.55
CA VAL A 154 2.07 -4.93 -8.99
C VAL A 154 2.26 -4.60 -10.47
N HIS A 155 3.51 -4.46 -10.92
CA HIS A 155 3.80 -4.22 -12.34
C HIS A 155 3.30 -5.37 -13.23
N LEU A 156 3.46 -6.63 -12.80
CA LEU A 156 2.91 -7.77 -13.53
C LEU A 156 1.37 -7.81 -13.51
N MET A 157 0.73 -7.36 -12.41
CA MET A 157 -0.72 -7.21 -12.33
C MET A 157 -1.23 -6.15 -13.32
N GLU A 158 -0.56 -5.00 -13.42
CA GLU A 158 -0.89 -3.93 -14.38
C GLU A 158 -0.80 -4.43 -15.83
N ARG A 159 0.17 -5.30 -16.10
CA ARG A 159 0.35 -5.96 -17.41
C ARG A 159 -0.59 -7.17 -17.61
N ARG A 160 -1.46 -7.49 -16.65
CA ARG A 160 -2.38 -8.65 -16.66
C ARG A 160 -1.68 -10.00 -16.73
N LEU A 161 -0.45 -10.10 -16.28
CA LEU A 161 0.32 -11.33 -16.17
C LEU A 161 0.10 -12.03 -14.82
N LEU A 162 -0.38 -11.30 -13.83
CA LEU A 162 -0.87 -11.81 -12.55
C LEU A 162 -2.33 -11.38 -12.34
N PRO A 163 -3.12 -12.15 -11.56
CA PRO A 163 -4.51 -11.80 -11.24
C PRO A 163 -4.59 -10.40 -10.62
N ALA A 164 -5.59 -9.62 -11.03
CA ALA A 164 -5.87 -8.30 -10.48
C ALA A 164 -7.27 -8.32 -9.83
N GLY A 165 -7.47 -7.49 -8.80
CA GLY A 165 -8.76 -7.36 -8.11
C GLY A 165 -8.71 -7.73 -6.64
N GLU A 166 -7.62 -8.35 -6.19
CA GLU A 166 -7.34 -8.64 -4.78
C GLU A 166 -5.87 -8.36 -4.45
N VAL A 167 -5.51 -8.47 -3.18
CA VAL A 167 -4.12 -8.32 -2.73
C VAL A 167 -3.44 -9.68 -2.72
N LEU A 168 -2.39 -9.80 -3.54
CA LEU A 168 -1.60 -11.03 -3.70
C LEU A 168 -0.43 -11.06 -2.70
N TYR A 169 -0.07 -12.26 -2.26
CA TYR A 169 1.15 -12.51 -1.52
C TYR A 169 2.25 -13.00 -2.47
N CYS A 170 3.36 -12.28 -2.56
CA CYS A 170 4.48 -12.63 -3.45
C CYS A 170 5.05 -14.02 -3.19
N THR A 171 4.93 -14.52 -1.95
CA THR A 171 5.35 -15.87 -1.57
C THR A 171 4.57 -16.98 -2.28
N GLU A 172 3.33 -16.73 -2.66
CA GLU A 172 2.46 -17.67 -3.36
C GLU A 172 2.68 -17.66 -4.88
N HIS A 173 3.33 -16.60 -5.39
CA HIS A 173 3.58 -16.39 -6.81
C HIS A 173 5.07 -16.30 -7.15
N THR A 174 5.95 -16.88 -6.31
CA THR A 174 7.41 -16.78 -6.44
C THR A 174 7.91 -17.25 -7.80
N GLU A 175 7.35 -18.34 -8.34
CA GLU A 175 7.75 -18.89 -9.64
C GLU A 175 7.47 -17.89 -10.78
N ALA A 176 6.27 -17.32 -10.80
CA ALA A 176 5.89 -16.32 -11.80
C ALA A 176 6.79 -15.07 -11.70
N LEU A 177 7.04 -14.59 -10.47
CA LEU A 177 7.88 -13.43 -10.24
C LEU A 177 9.32 -13.65 -10.67
N VAL A 178 9.90 -14.83 -10.43
CA VAL A 178 11.27 -15.17 -10.85
C VAL A 178 11.36 -15.29 -12.37
N LEU A 179 10.39 -15.94 -13.01
CA LEU A 179 10.38 -16.14 -14.44
C LEU A 179 10.11 -14.87 -15.25
N LEU A 180 9.31 -13.94 -14.69
CA LEU A 180 8.86 -12.75 -15.39
C LEU A 180 9.67 -11.47 -15.04
N GLN A 181 10.62 -11.55 -14.11
CA GLN A 181 11.44 -10.41 -13.72
C GLN A 181 12.50 -9.94 -14.74
N PRO A 182 13.11 -10.77 -15.56
CA PRO A 182 13.93 -10.24 -16.64
C PRO A 182 13.05 -9.90 -17.85
N GLU A 183 12.40 -8.73 -17.81
CA GLU A 183 11.55 -8.24 -18.93
C GLU A 183 12.29 -8.28 -20.27
N GLU A 184 13.55 -7.87 -20.28
CA GLU A 184 14.40 -7.89 -21.48
C GLU A 184 14.55 -9.31 -22.08
N LEU A 185 14.68 -10.34 -21.21
CA LEU A 185 14.76 -11.72 -21.68
C LEU A 185 13.44 -12.26 -22.19
N ILE A 186 12.32 -11.84 -21.59
CA ILE A 186 10.99 -12.25 -22.02
C ILE A 186 10.63 -11.58 -23.34
N ASP A 187 10.91 -10.28 -23.46
CA ASP A 187 10.69 -9.53 -24.70
C ASP A 187 11.58 -10.08 -25.83
N ASP A 188 12.84 -10.37 -25.55
CA ASP A 188 13.75 -11.03 -26.51
C ASP A 188 13.25 -12.44 -26.91
N LEU A 189 12.76 -13.22 -25.94
CA LEU A 189 12.18 -14.53 -26.20
C LEU A 189 10.89 -14.42 -27.00
N ALA A 190 10.00 -13.48 -26.65
CA ALA A 190 8.78 -13.22 -27.38
C ALA A 190 9.07 -12.81 -28.83
N VAL A 191 10.00 -11.89 -29.03
CA VAL A 191 10.42 -11.47 -30.38
C VAL A 191 10.97 -12.66 -31.16
N ARG A 192 11.83 -13.50 -30.60
CA ARG A 192 12.37 -14.69 -31.28
C ARG A 192 11.30 -15.72 -31.59
N CYS A 193 10.40 -16.00 -30.63
CA CYS A 193 9.36 -17.01 -30.81
C CYS A 193 8.26 -16.55 -31.77
N LEU A 194 7.97 -15.24 -31.81
CA LEU A 194 6.91 -14.67 -32.65
C LEU A 194 7.42 -14.17 -34.02
N ALA A 195 8.74 -14.01 -34.19
CA ALA A 195 9.34 -13.61 -35.47
C ALA A 195 8.85 -14.41 -36.69
N PRO A 196 8.61 -15.74 -36.63
CA PRO A 196 8.04 -16.48 -37.76
C PRO A 196 6.65 -16.03 -38.15
N LEU A 197 5.84 -15.50 -37.21
CA LEU A 197 4.50 -15.00 -37.48
C LEU A 197 4.53 -13.69 -38.29
N GLU A 198 5.52 -12.84 -38.06
CA GLU A 198 5.73 -11.60 -38.80
C GLU A 198 6.11 -11.88 -40.27
N GLN A 199 6.81 -12.98 -40.54
CA GLN A 199 7.20 -13.39 -41.89
C GLN A 199 5.99 -13.90 -42.74
N CYS A 200 4.88 -14.26 -42.11
CA CYS A 200 3.69 -14.75 -42.77
C CYS A 200 2.80 -13.64 -43.39
N GLY A 201 3.22 -12.38 -43.31
CA GLY A 201 2.45 -11.23 -43.78
C GLY A 201 1.35 -10.79 -42.77
N PRO A 202 0.94 -9.50 -42.81
CA PRO A 202 0.17 -8.88 -41.74
C PRO A 202 -1.20 -9.53 -41.48
N THR A 203 -1.88 -10.02 -42.50
CA THR A 203 -3.21 -10.64 -42.32
C THR A 203 -3.12 -12.08 -41.84
N HIS A 204 -2.15 -12.83 -42.33
CA HIS A 204 -1.99 -14.25 -41.96
C HIS A 204 -1.31 -14.41 -40.62
N GLY A 205 -0.30 -13.61 -40.36
CA GLY A 205 0.40 -13.56 -39.04
C GLY A 205 -0.56 -13.23 -37.92
N ARG A 206 -1.47 -12.26 -38.11
CA ARG A 206 -2.47 -11.90 -37.09
C ARG A 206 -3.42 -13.08 -36.77
N ARG A 207 -3.94 -13.80 -37.81
CA ARG A 207 -4.82 -14.95 -37.60
C ARG A 207 -4.11 -16.10 -36.90
N LEU A 208 -2.83 -16.33 -37.19
CA LEU A 208 -2.02 -17.32 -36.48
C LEU A 208 -1.74 -16.93 -35.03
N ALA A 209 -1.50 -15.66 -34.77
CA ALA A 209 -1.32 -15.15 -33.41
C ALA A 209 -2.60 -15.29 -32.57
N GLU A 210 -3.77 -14.95 -33.13
CA GLU A 210 -5.08 -15.14 -32.48
C GLU A 210 -5.35 -16.64 -32.20
N THR A 211 -4.99 -17.53 -33.12
CA THR A 211 -5.14 -18.99 -32.96
C THR A 211 -4.20 -19.52 -31.86
N LEU A 212 -2.96 -19.05 -31.84
CA LEU A 212 -1.97 -19.43 -30.83
C LEU A 212 -2.42 -18.96 -29.42
N LEU A 213 -2.94 -17.74 -29.33
CA LEU A 213 -3.46 -17.18 -28.07
C LEU A 213 -4.65 -18.03 -27.56
N ALA A 214 -5.63 -18.32 -28.41
CA ALA A 214 -6.76 -19.15 -28.02
C ALA A 214 -6.34 -20.58 -27.62
N TRP A 215 -5.28 -21.13 -28.25
CA TRP A 215 -4.75 -22.44 -27.89
C TRP A 215 -4.04 -22.41 -26.51
N LEU A 216 -3.29 -21.35 -26.22
CA LEU A 216 -2.63 -21.17 -24.91
C LEU A 216 -3.65 -20.98 -23.78
N GLU A 217 -4.71 -20.21 -24.03
CA GLU A 217 -5.80 -19.99 -23.06
C GLU A 217 -6.62 -21.26 -22.77
N THR A 218 -6.70 -22.20 -23.72
CA THR A 218 -7.43 -23.48 -23.54
C THR A 218 -6.62 -24.57 -22.86
N ARG A 219 -5.30 -24.43 -22.76
CA ARG A 219 -4.40 -25.43 -22.15
C ARG A 219 -3.90 -25.06 -20.74
N GLY A 220 -4.12 -23.81 -20.26
CA GLY A 220 -3.88 -23.39 -18.90
C GLY A 220 -5.12 -23.59 -18.07
#